data_18468275349f2a4cd1e983527eeb901b
#
_entry.id   18468275349f2a4cd1e983527eeb901b
#
_cell.length_a   1.000
_cell.length_b   1.000
_cell.length_c   1.000
_cell.angle_alpha   90.00
_cell.angle_beta   90.00
_cell.angle_gamma   90.00
#
_symmetry.space_group_name_H-M   'P 1'
#
loop_
_entity.id
_entity.type
_entity.pdbx_description
1 polymer ?
#
loop_
_entity_poly.entity_id
_entity_poly.type
_entity_poly.pdbx_seq_one_letter_code
_entity_poly.pdbx_strand_id
1 'polypeptide(L)'
;VFAENLHHLLMQPPLTGQVVLGWDPGYRNGCKLAVVDATGRVLDTAVVYPTQPFNKIAETKRRVTDLLKKHHVTVISIGNGTASRESEKIVAELIAESGLPVQYAIVSEAGASVYSASKLASEEFPEYDVNLRSAVSIARRLQDPLAELVKIDPKAIGIGQYQHDMPPARLDAALAGVVESCVNSVGVDLNTASPSLLGHIAGINAAIAKNIVAYREENGGFTARPQLLKVPKLGKKAYEQCAGFLRISGGKNPLDATAVHPESYPIAEGLLTLCGCTLADIGTEKLRELPAMAEKTGYKVLAQQLSAGEPTVRDIIAELQKPGRDPRESLPPTVLRSDVLEMKDLKPEMELTGTVRNVVDFGAFVDIGVHE
;
A
#
# COMPACT_ATOMS: atom_id res chain seq x y z
N VAL A 1 -4.41 9.12 -19.77
CA VAL A 1 -3.34 8.11 -19.81
C VAL A 1 -2.41 8.27 -18.61
N PHE A 2 -1.57 9.33 -18.46
CA PHE A 2 -0.60 9.44 -17.35
C PHE A 2 -1.27 9.37 -15.96
N ALA A 3 -2.37 10.09 -15.77
CA ALA A 3 -3.13 10.06 -14.53
C ALA A 3 -3.71 8.67 -14.23
N GLU A 4 -4.21 7.98 -15.23
CA GLU A 4 -4.73 6.61 -15.12
C GLU A 4 -3.62 5.62 -14.80
N ASN A 5 -2.48 5.72 -15.49
CA ASN A 5 -1.33 4.86 -15.21
C ASN A 5 -0.84 5.02 -13.76
N LEU A 6 -0.72 6.26 -13.29
CA LEU A 6 -0.36 6.54 -11.92
C LEU A 6 -1.40 5.99 -10.94
N HIS A 7 -2.70 6.20 -11.20
CA HIS A 7 -3.77 5.66 -10.38
C HIS A 7 -3.66 4.12 -10.26
N HIS A 8 -3.46 3.41 -11.36
CA HIS A 8 -3.30 1.96 -11.34
C HIS A 8 -2.08 1.50 -10.55
N LEU A 9 -0.96 2.22 -10.63
CA LEU A 9 0.23 1.91 -9.85
C LEU A 9 0.02 2.11 -8.35
N LEU A 10 -0.62 3.22 -7.96
CA LEU A 10 -0.87 3.56 -6.56
C LEU A 10 -1.95 2.67 -5.92
N MET A 11 -2.95 2.26 -6.69
CA MET A 11 -4.09 1.48 -6.22
C MET A 11 -3.89 -0.04 -6.33
N GLN A 12 -2.68 -0.51 -6.54
CA GLN A 12 -2.38 -1.94 -6.46
C GLN A 12 -2.67 -2.48 -5.05
N PRO A 13 -3.26 -3.69 -4.93
CA PRO A 13 -3.55 -4.28 -3.64
C PRO A 13 -2.31 -4.45 -2.78
N PRO A 14 -2.36 -4.07 -1.49
CA PRO A 14 -1.27 -4.29 -0.57
C PRO A 14 -1.19 -5.77 -0.17
N LEU A 15 0.02 -6.24 0.11
CA LEU A 15 0.28 -7.53 0.72
C LEU A 15 0.60 -7.33 2.20
N THR A 16 -0.44 -7.21 3.01
CA THR A 16 -0.32 -6.88 4.44
C THR A 16 0.05 -8.10 5.30
N GLY A 17 0.65 -7.83 6.47
CA GLY A 17 0.92 -8.86 7.47
C GLY A 17 2.08 -9.80 7.14
N GLN A 18 2.83 -9.56 6.06
CA GLN A 18 3.93 -10.40 5.62
C GLN A 18 5.29 -9.86 6.05
N VAL A 19 6.21 -10.75 6.40
CA VAL A 19 7.63 -10.44 6.50
C VAL A 19 8.25 -10.61 5.12
N VAL A 20 8.82 -9.56 4.58
CA VAL A 20 9.27 -9.50 3.19
C VAL A 20 10.79 -9.31 3.12
N LEU A 21 11.45 -10.08 2.26
CA LEU A 21 12.83 -9.84 1.86
C LEU A 21 12.82 -9.06 0.53
N GLY A 22 13.25 -7.82 0.56
CA GLY A 22 13.50 -7.02 -0.64
C GLY A 22 14.85 -7.41 -1.27
N TRP A 23 14.81 -7.61 -2.57
CA TRP A 23 15.97 -7.96 -3.38
C TRP A 23 16.13 -6.91 -4.48
N ASP A 24 17.15 -6.08 -4.35
CA ASP A 24 17.55 -5.11 -5.37
C ASP A 24 18.66 -5.74 -6.23
N PRO A 25 18.35 -6.20 -7.47
CA PRO A 25 19.29 -6.90 -8.31
C PRO A 25 20.44 -6.02 -8.79
N GLY A 26 21.62 -6.60 -8.96
CA GLY A 26 22.76 -5.87 -9.51
C GLY A 26 23.93 -6.81 -9.86
N TYR A 27 24.74 -6.37 -10.82
CA TYR A 27 25.93 -7.12 -11.25
C TYR A 27 27.17 -6.76 -10.42
N ARG A 28 27.83 -5.65 -10.73
CA ARG A 28 29.14 -5.27 -10.16
C ARG A 28 29.10 -4.99 -8.66
N ASN A 29 28.09 -4.31 -8.21
CA ASN A 29 27.94 -3.93 -6.80
C ASN A 29 27.20 -4.96 -5.97
N GLY A 30 26.92 -6.15 -6.55
CA GLY A 30 26.12 -7.19 -5.93
C GLY A 30 24.62 -6.85 -5.79
N CYS A 31 23.86 -7.84 -5.39
CA CYS A 31 22.44 -7.68 -5.05
C CYS A 31 22.31 -7.24 -3.59
N LYS A 32 21.49 -6.24 -3.33
CA LYS A 32 21.22 -5.74 -1.97
C LYS A 32 19.96 -6.37 -1.45
N LEU A 33 20.00 -6.78 -0.21
CA LEU A 33 18.92 -7.47 0.48
C LEU A 33 18.52 -6.68 1.72
N ALA A 34 17.22 -6.55 1.95
CA ALA A 34 16.69 -6.01 3.18
C ALA A 34 15.46 -6.81 3.63
N VAL A 35 15.47 -7.27 4.86
CA VAL A 35 14.31 -7.92 5.48
C VAL A 35 13.53 -6.89 6.24
N VAL A 36 12.22 -6.78 5.95
CA VAL A 36 11.29 -5.91 6.66
C VAL A 36 10.20 -6.74 7.32
N ASP A 37 9.82 -6.34 8.53
CA ASP A 37 8.70 -6.97 9.24
C ASP A 37 7.34 -6.54 8.66
N ALA A 38 6.27 -7.09 9.19
CA ALA A 38 4.91 -6.79 8.74
C ALA A 38 4.51 -5.29 8.85
N THR A 39 5.25 -4.50 9.61
CA THR A 39 5.05 -3.04 9.77
C THR A 39 5.96 -2.21 8.86
N GLY A 40 6.82 -2.85 8.09
CA GLY A 40 7.81 -2.20 7.22
C GLY A 40 9.11 -1.79 7.92
N ARG A 41 9.32 -2.21 9.18
CA ARG A 41 10.58 -1.97 9.92
C ARG A 41 11.67 -2.90 9.41
N VAL A 42 12.86 -2.38 9.19
CA VAL A 42 14.02 -3.17 8.77
C VAL A 42 14.52 -4.04 9.92
N LEU A 43 14.62 -5.34 9.68
CA LEU A 43 15.12 -6.34 10.62
C LEU A 43 16.57 -6.72 10.35
N ASP A 44 16.96 -6.82 9.08
CA ASP A 44 18.29 -7.26 8.67
C ASP A 44 18.61 -6.78 7.26
N THR A 45 19.88 -6.69 6.92
CA THR A 45 20.36 -6.34 5.59
C THR A 45 21.55 -7.22 5.20
N ALA A 46 21.74 -7.42 3.90
CA ALA A 46 22.90 -8.11 3.37
C ALA A 46 23.24 -7.67 1.95
N VAL A 47 24.44 -7.95 1.51
CA VAL A 47 24.87 -7.84 0.11
C VAL A 47 25.36 -9.21 -0.33
N VAL A 48 24.89 -9.67 -1.49
CA VAL A 48 25.27 -10.95 -2.07
C VAL A 48 25.68 -10.78 -3.52
N TYR A 49 26.47 -11.70 -4.04
CA TYR A 49 27.10 -11.60 -5.36
C TYR A 49 26.80 -12.81 -6.24
N PRO A 50 25.54 -13.13 -6.54
CA PRO A 50 25.18 -14.34 -7.28
C PRO A 50 25.46 -14.26 -8.78
N THR A 51 25.58 -13.04 -9.31
CA THR A 51 25.69 -12.73 -10.74
C THR A 51 27.13 -12.48 -11.16
N GLN A 52 27.36 -12.45 -12.48
CA GLN A 52 28.68 -12.07 -13.00
C GLN A 52 29.11 -10.68 -12.50
N PRO A 53 30.42 -10.44 -12.30
CA PRO A 53 31.55 -11.35 -12.54
C PRO A 53 31.84 -12.36 -11.41
N PHE A 54 31.15 -12.26 -10.27
CA PHE A 54 31.53 -13.01 -9.06
C PHE A 54 30.94 -14.42 -9.00
N ASN A 55 29.73 -14.64 -9.50
CA ASN A 55 29.03 -15.94 -9.56
C ASN A 55 29.02 -16.74 -8.22
N LYS A 56 28.91 -16.05 -7.09
CA LYS A 56 28.88 -16.67 -5.75
C LYS A 56 27.49 -17.24 -5.42
N ILE A 57 26.95 -18.11 -6.28
CA ILE A 57 25.59 -18.63 -6.18
C ILE A 57 25.39 -19.45 -4.90
N ALA A 58 26.27 -20.37 -4.58
CA ALA A 58 26.14 -21.23 -3.39
C ALA A 58 26.20 -20.41 -2.08
N GLU A 59 27.11 -19.45 -1.99
CA GLU A 59 27.19 -18.52 -0.84
C GLU A 59 25.94 -17.71 -0.70
N THR A 60 25.41 -17.19 -1.81
CA THR A 60 24.16 -16.42 -1.85
C THR A 60 22.97 -17.26 -1.38
N LYS A 61 22.78 -18.46 -1.92
CA LYS A 61 21.69 -19.36 -1.52
C LYS A 61 21.74 -19.65 -0.01
N ARG A 62 22.92 -19.93 0.54
CA ARG A 62 23.10 -20.15 1.98
C ARG A 62 22.73 -18.91 2.78
N ARG A 63 23.29 -17.75 2.44
CA ARG A 63 23.03 -16.48 3.15
C ARG A 63 21.56 -16.11 3.12
N VAL A 64 20.90 -16.23 1.98
CA VAL A 64 19.47 -15.94 1.84
C VAL A 64 18.64 -16.93 2.64
N THR A 65 18.92 -18.23 2.57
CA THR A 65 18.22 -19.25 3.36
C THR A 65 18.32 -18.96 4.86
N ASP A 66 19.48 -18.52 5.35
CA ASP A 66 19.67 -18.14 6.74
C ASP A 66 18.79 -16.95 7.12
N LEU A 67 18.69 -15.92 6.27
CA LEU A 67 17.80 -14.77 6.48
C LEU A 67 16.33 -15.18 6.49
N LEU A 68 15.91 -16.04 5.54
CA LEU A 68 14.53 -16.52 5.44
C LEU A 68 14.11 -17.27 6.71
N LYS A 69 14.96 -18.13 7.22
CA LYS A 69 14.71 -18.91 8.45
C LYS A 69 14.76 -18.04 9.71
N LYS A 70 15.78 -17.19 9.83
CA LYS A 70 15.98 -16.32 11.00
C LYS A 70 14.81 -15.39 11.25
N HIS A 71 14.25 -14.82 10.20
CA HIS A 71 13.20 -13.80 10.30
C HIS A 71 11.82 -14.29 9.89
N HIS A 72 11.66 -15.59 9.62
CA HIS A 72 10.39 -16.18 9.16
C HIS A 72 9.81 -15.46 7.94
N VAL A 73 10.67 -15.14 6.97
CA VAL A 73 10.27 -14.48 5.72
C VAL A 73 9.31 -15.37 4.95
N THR A 74 8.23 -14.80 4.49
CA THR A 74 7.18 -15.49 3.72
C THR A 74 7.19 -15.14 2.24
N VAL A 75 7.69 -13.96 1.89
CA VAL A 75 7.72 -13.48 0.50
C VAL A 75 9.04 -12.77 0.19
N ILE A 76 9.56 -12.99 -1.01
CA ILE A 76 10.70 -12.27 -1.58
C ILE A 76 10.19 -11.31 -2.64
N SER A 77 10.49 -10.01 -2.51
CA SER A 77 10.17 -8.96 -3.48
C SER A 77 11.42 -8.67 -4.31
N ILE A 78 11.41 -9.00 -5.60
CA ILE A 78 12.54 -8.82 -6.51
C ILE A 78 12.29 -7.62 -7.42
N GLY A 79 13.21 -6.66 -7.43
CA GLY A 79 13.17 -5.54 -8.38
C GLY A 79 13.27 -6.00 -9.83
N ASN A 80 12.58 -5.33 -10.74
CA ASN A 80 12.51 -5.72 -12.16
C ASN A 80 13.58 -5.07 -13.05
N GLY A 81 14.62 -4.52 -12.47
CA GLY A 81 15.70 -3.84 -13.23
C GLY A 81 16.81 -4.78 -13.71
N THR A 82 18.02 -4.23 -13.75
CA THR A 82 19.21 -4.93 -14.18
C THR A 82 19.46 -6.19 -13.35
N ALA A 83 19.79 -7.33 -14.00
CA ALA A 83 20.01 -8.65 -13.36
C ALA A 83 18.76 -9.26 -12.66
N SER A 84 17.57 -8.78 -12.95
CA SER A 84 16.32 -9.29 -12.38
C SER A 84 16.06 -10.75 -12.76
N ARG A 85 16.27 -11.10 -14.04
CA ARG A 85 16.06 -12.48 -14.55
C ARG A 85 16.96 -13.49 -13.87
N GLU A 86 18.25 -13.17 -13.75
CA GLU A 86 19.23 -14.02 -13.07
C GLU A 86 18.87 -14.17 -11.59
N SER A 87 18.48 -13.09 -10.94
CA SER A 87 18.04 -13.10 -9.55
C SER A 87 16.78 -13.94 -9.35
N GLU A 88 15.79 -13.80 -10.22
CA GLU A 88 14.56 -14.60 -10.20
C GLU A 88 14.85 -16.09 -10.29
N LYS A 89 15.70 -16.50 -11.25
CA LYS A 89 16.12 -17.90 -11.40
C LYS A 89 16.76 -18.46 -10.14
N ILE A 90 17.69 -17.70 -9.55
CA ILE A 90 18.39 -18.11 -8.32
C ILE A 90 17.41 -18.22 -7.14
N VAL A 91 16.46 -17.29 -7.02
CA VAL A 91 15.44 -17.32 -5.97
C VAL A 91 14.51 -18.52 -6.15
N ALA A 92 14.05 -18.82 -7.35
CA ALA A 92 13.20 -19.98 -7.63
C ALA A 92 13.93 -21.31 -7.31
N GLU A 93 15.18 -21.44 -7.73
CA GLU A 93 16.01 -22.60 -7.39
C GLU A 93 16.20 -22.74 -5.87
N LEU A 94 16.48 -21.64 -5.16
CA LEU A 94 16.62 -21.62 -3.71
C LEU A 94 15.34 -22.05 -3.00
N ILE A 95 14.18 -21.58 -3.44
CA ILE A 95 12.88 -21.98 -2.88
C ILE A 95 12.67 -23.48 -3.06
N ALA A 96 12.91 -24.01 -4.26
CA ALA A 96 12.78 -25.43 -4.56
C ALA A 96 13.74 -26.29 -3.72
N GLU A 97 15.00 -25.88 -3.59
CA GLU A 97 16.02 -26.62 -2.84
C GLU A 97 15.81 -26.56 -1.33
N SER A 98 15.35 -25.42 -0.80
CA SER A 98 15.18 -25.23 0.65
C SER A 98 13.94 -25.90 1.22
N GLY A 99 12.92 -26.14 0.41
CA GLY A 99 11.62 -26.63 0.84
C GLY A 99 10.87 -25.69 1.80
N LEU A 100 11.29 -24.42 1.90
CA LEU A 100 10.63 -23.42 2.74
C LEU A 100 9.34 -22.95 2.08
N PRO A 101 8.28 -22.62 2.86
CA PRO A 101 7.02 -22.10 2.35
C PRO A 101 7.15 -20.63 2.00
N VAL A 102 8.03 -20.28 1.08
CA VAL A 102 8.34 -18.93 0.63
C VAL A 102 7.92 -18.79 -0.83
N GLN A 103 7.33 -17.65 -1.15
CA GLN A 103 6.99 -17.27 -2.52
C GLN A 103 7.74 -16.00 -2.91
N TYR A 104 7.71 -15.63 -4.18
CA TYR A 104 8.32 -14.39 -4.64
C TYR A 104 7.38 -13.62 -5.58
N ALA A 105 7.63 -12.35 -5.73
CA ALA A 105 6.99 -11.49 -6.72
C ALA A 105 8.03 -10.57 -7.36
N ILE A 106 7.83 -10.26 -8.64
CA ILE A 106 8.60 -9.24 -9.34
C ILE A 106 7.90 -7.91 -9.14
N VAL A 107 8.63 -6.92 -8.66
CA VAL A 107 8.13 -5.59 -8.30
C VAL A 107 8.85 -4.54 -9.13
N SER A 108 8.11 -3.54 -9.60
CA SER A 108 8.73 -2.40 -10.28
C SER A 108 9.67 -1.65 -9.33
N GLU A 109 10.91 -1.49 -9.73
CA GLU A 109 11.90 -0.67 -9.02
C GLU A 109 11.95 0.78 -9.50
N ALA A 110 11.06 1.18 -10.43
CA ALA A 110 11.02 2.53 -10.98
C ALA A 110 11.01 3.58 -9.86
N GLY A 111 11.90 4.56 -9.96
CA GLY A 111 12.08 5.61 -8.95
C GLY A 111 12.72 5.16 -7.63
N ALA A 112 13.08 3.89 -7.42
CA ALA A 112 13.71 3.44 -6.19
C ALA A 112 15.09 4.11 -5.96
N SER A 113 15.85 4.31 -7.01
CA SER A 113 17.13 5.06 -6.96
C SER A 113 16.94 6.54 -6.62
N VAL A 114 15.86 7.15 -7.11
CA VAL A 114 15.51 8.56 -6.79
C VAL A 114 15.14 8.67 -5.31
N TYR A 115 14.30 7.77 -4.80
CA TYR A 115 13.98 7.71 -3.38
C TYR A 115 15.23 7.51 -2.53
N SER A 116 16.04 6.50 -2.84
CA SER A 116 17.19 6.12 -2.01
C SER A 116 18.25 7.22 -1.89
N ALA A 117 18.38 8.05 -2.92
CA ALA A 117 19.26 9.23 -2.92
C ALA A 117 18.60 10.49 -2.32
N SER A 118 17.33 10.45 -1.98
CA SER A 118 16.58 11.59 -1.45
C SER A 118 16.97 11.93 -0.01
N LYS A 119 16.72 13.19 0.36
CA LYS A 119 16.86 13.63 1.74
C LYS A 119 15.94 12.82 2.69
N LEU A 120 14.72 12.52 2.25
CA LEU A 120 13.77 11.71 3.02
C LEU A 120 14.35 10.34 3.37
N ALA A 121 14.91 9.63 2.40
CA ALA A 121 15.52 8.32 2.65
C ALA A 121 16.74 8.41 3.56
N SER A 122 17.51 9.50 3.48
CA SER A 122 18.63 9.75 4.39
C SER A 122 18.18 10.03 5.82
N GLU A 123 17.03 10.68 5.99
CA GLU A 123 16.42 10.91 7.32
C GLU A 123 15.78 9.63 7.89
N GLU A 124 15.17 8.80 7.04
CA GLU A 124 14.59 7.51 7.47
C GLU A 124 15.65 6.47 7.85
N PHE A 125 16.75 6.44 7.10
CA PHE A 125 17.82 5.42 7.23
C PHE A 125 19.21 6.04 7.17
N PRO A 126 19.61 6.83 8.17
CA PRO A 126 20.92 7.46 8.18
C PRO A 126 22.07 6.44 8.25
N GLU A 127 21.81 5.25 8.81
CA GLU A 127 22.78 4.15 8.98
C GLU A 127 23.00 3.29 7.72
N TYR A 128 22.10 3.38 6.72
CA TYR A 128 22.20 2.59 5.49
C TYR A 128 22.71 3.42 4.32
N ASP A 129 23.50 2.80 3.47
CA ASP A 129 23.90 3.40 2.21
C ASP A 129 22.72 3.48 1.21
N VAL A 130 22.92 4.25 0.15
CA VAL A 130 21.90 4.49 -0.89
C VAL A 130 21.37 3.17 -1.49
N ASN A 131 22.24 2.17 -1.66
CA ASN A 131 21.85 0.92 -2.29
C ASN A 131 20.97 0.04 -1.37
N LEU A 132 21.28 -0.01 -0.09
CA LEU A 132 20.45 -0.74 0.89
C LEU A 132 19.07 -0.12 1.06
N ARG A 133 18.96 1.20 0.97
CA ARG A 133 17.67 1.91 1.01
C ARG A 133 16.77 1.52 -0.17
N SER A 134 17.32 1.26 -1.36
CA SER A 134 16.57 0.73 -2.50
C SER A 134 15.95 -0.62 -2.19
N ALA A 135 16.70 -1.55 -1.59
CA ALA A 135 16.19 -2.86 -1.22
C ALA A 135 15.04 -2.77 -0.19
N VAL A 136 15.14 -1.87 0.77
CA VAL A 136 14.05 -1.57 1.72
C VAL A 136 12.80 -1.08 0.98
N SER A 137 12.96 -0.14 0.04
CA SER A 137 11.85 0.39 -0.76
C SER A 137 11.18 -0.71 -1.59
N ILE A 138 11.94 -1.59 -2.23
CA ILE A 138 11.42 -2.71 -3.02
C ILE A 138 10.59 -3.66 -2.13
N ALA A 139 11.02 -3.95 -0.91
CA ALA A 139 10.25 -4.75 0.02
C ALA A 139 8.92 -4.07 0.43
N ARG A 140 8.98 -2.80 0.79
CA ARG A 140 7.82 -2.02 1.24
C ARG A 140 6.79 -1.79 0.14
N ARG A 141 7.22 -1.68 -1.13
CA ARG A 141 6.31 -1.56 -2.28
C ARG A 141 5.39 -2.76 -2.44
N LEU A 142 5.86 -3.94 -2.08
CA LEU A 142 5.04 -5.14 -2.09
C LEU A 142 4.04 -5.14 -0.92
N GLN A 143 4.46 -4.65 0.25
CA GLN A 143 3.60 -4.58 1.43
C GLN A 143 2.47 -3.57 1.26
N ASP A 144 2.79 -2.34 0.83
CA ASP A 144 1.81 -1.29 0.52
C ASP A 144 2.37 -0.34 -0.56
N PRO A 145 2.00 -0.54 -1.83
CA PRO A 145 2.47 0.29 -2.93
C PRO A 145 2.15 1.78 -2.74
N LEU A 146 0.95 2.12 -2.30
CA LEU A 146 0.55 3.51 -2.09
C LEU A 146 1.43 4.19 -1.04
N ALA A 147 1.57 3.58 0.12
CA ALA A 147 2.32 4.15 1.24
C ALA A 147 3.80 4.40 0.89
N GLU A 148 4.39 3.58 0.04
CA GLU A 148 5.79 3.74 -0.37
C GLU A 148 5.94 4.67 -1.58
N LEU A 149 5.11 4.54 -2.60
CA LEU A 149 5.23 5.32 -3.83
C LEU A 149 4.92 6.82 -3.67
N VAL A 150 4.14 7.21 -2.67
CA VAL A 150 3.91 8.64 -2.34
C VAL A 150 5.16 9.39 -1.90
N LYS A 151 6.23 8.67 -1.54
CA LYS A 151 7.54 9.25 -1.21
C LYS A 151 8.36 9.67 -2.42
N ILE A 152 7.91 9.32 -3.63
CA ILE A 152 8.63 9.51 -4.90
C ILE A 152 7.85 10.48 -5.76
N ASP A 153 8.58 11.38 -6.45
CA ASP A 153 7.97 12.20 -7.50
C ASP A 153 7.31 11.28 -8.55
N PRO A 154 6.01 11.42 -8.83
CA PRO A 154 5.31 10.58 -9.80
C PRO A 154 5.98 10.53 -11.18
N LYS A 155 6.67 11.58 -11.59
CA LYS A 155 7.42 11.61 -12.86
C LYS A 155 8.61 10.64 -12.89
N ALA A 156 9.13 10.25 -11.73
CA ALA A 156 10.22 9.28 -11.61
C ALA A 156 9.74 7.82 -11.56
N ILE A 157 8.43 7.57 -11.48
CA ILE A 157 7.85 6.21 -11.37
C ILE A 157 7.65 5.55 -12.75
N GLY A 158 7.83 6.27 -13.85
CA GLY A 158 7.64 5.72 -15.20
C GLY A 158 6.17 5.58 -15.60
N ILE A 159 5.40 6.65 -15.45
CA ILE A 159 3.96 6.70 -15.72
C ILE A 159 3.57 6.74 -17.20
N GLY A 160 4.54 6.77 -18.11
CA GLY A 160 4.30 6.70 -19.55
C GLY A 160 5.42 7.28 -20.38
N GLN A 161 5.47 6.87 -21.64
CA GLN A 161 6.33 7.48 -22.63
C GLN A 161 5.84 8.89 -22.96
N TYR A 162 6.70 9.75 -23.45
CA TYR A 162 6.37 11.13 -23.87
C TYR A 162 5.88 12.06 -22.74
N GLN A 163 6.10 11.74 -21.48
CA GLN A 163 5.77 12.65 -20.38
C GLN A 163 6.52 13.99 -20.48
N HIS A 164 7.71 13.99 -21.10
CA HIS A 164 8.53 15.19 -21.33
C HIS A 164 7.94 16.15 -22.38
N ASP A 165 7.02 15.67 -23.21
CA ASP A 165 6.34 16.48 -24.23
C ASP A 165 5.14 17.26 -23.67
N MET A 166 4.78 16.98 -22.40
CA MET A 166 3.66 17.64 -21.73
C MET A 166 4.11 18.92 -21.02
N PRO A 167 3.27 19.98 -20.98
CA PRO A 167 3.54 21.16 -20.17
C PRO A 167 3.77 20.77 -18.70
N PRO A 168 4.96 21.04 -18.13
CA PRO A 168 5.34 20.51 -16.80
C PRO A 168 4.35 20.88 -15.69
N ALA A 169 3.93 22.13 -15.61
CA ALA A 169 3.00 22.58 -14.56
C ALA A 169 1.63 21.90 -14.64
N ARG A 170 1.13 21.60 -15.84
CA ARG A 170 -0.13 20.91 -16.04
C ARG A 170 -0.02 19.42 -15.67
N LEU A 171 1.11 18.80 -16.02
CA LEU A 171 1.40 17.43 -15.64
C LEU A 171 1.52 17.29 -14.12
N ASP A 172 2.31 18.17 -13.48
CA ASP A 172 2.50 18.18 -12.02
C ASP A 172 1.16 18.32 -11.27
N ALA A 173 0.32 19.27 -11.68
CA ALA A 173 -0.99 19.46 -11.05
C ALA A 173 -1.91 18.24 -11.21
N ALA A 174 -1.94 17.63 -12.40
CA ALA A 174 -2.74 16.44 -12.66
C ALA A 174 -2.27 15.24 -11.83
N LEU A 175 -0.95 15.01 -11.75
CA LEU A 175 -0.39 13.89 -10.99
C LEU A 175 -0.54 14.07 -9.48
N ALA A 176 -0.35 15.28 -8.96
CA ALA A 176 -0.59 15.62 -7.56
C ALA A 176 -2.06 15.34 -7.18
N GLY A 177 -3.01 15.73 -8.03
CA GLY A 177 -4.43 15.44 -7.82
C GLY A 177 -4.75 13.94 -7.77
N VAL A 178 -4.07 13.13 -8.59
CA VAL A 178 -4.23 11.65 -8.54
C VAL A 178 -3.71 11.09 -7.23
N VAL A 179 -2.53 11.50 -6.78
CA VAL A 179 -1.96 11.04 -5.51
C VAL A 179 -2.88 11.39 -4.35
N GLU A 180 -3.32 12.64 -4.27
CA GLU A 180 -4.24 13.10 -3.24
C GLU A 180 -5.56 12.31 -3.25
N SER A 181 -6.16 12.13 -4.43
CA SER A 181 -7.39 11.34 -4.59
C SER A 181 -7.22 9.90 -4.13
N CYS A 182 -6.13 9.22 -4.51
CA CYS A 182 -5.85 7.85 -4.08
C CYS A 182 -5.70 7.74 -2.56
N VAL A 183 -4.90 8.61 -1.96
CA VAL A 183 -4.66 8.60 -0.51
C VAL A 183 -5.94 8.86 0.27
N ASN A 184 -6.73 9.84 -0.14
CA ASN A 184 -7.99 10.15 0.54
C ASN A 184 -9.05 9.05 0.34
N SER A 185 -9.09 8.39 -0.82
CA SER A 185 -10.04 7.27 -1.05
C SER A 185 -9.73 6.03 -0.21
N VAL A 186 -8.46 5.72 -0.02
CA VAL A 186 -8.01 4.59 0.82
C VAL A 186 -8.18 4.93 2.31
N GLY A 187 -7.94 6.18 2.69
CA GLY A 187 -7.84 6.61 4.07
C GLY A 187 -6.50 6.19 4.69
N VAL A 188 -6.20 6.75 5.85
CA VAL A 188 -4.89 6.61 6.48
C VAL A 188 -5.04 6.30 7.96
N ASP A 189 -4.34 5.30 8.46
CA ASP A 189 -4.27 5.03 9.90
C ASP A 189 -3.38 6.09 10.57
N LEU A 190 -3.96 6.78 11.55
CA LEU A 190 -3.33 7.92 12.22
C LEU A 190 -2.12 7.50 13.07
N ASN A 191 -2.11 6.27 13.55
CA ASN A 191 -1.07 5.74 14.43
C ASN A 191 0.12 5.10 13.69
N THR A 192 -0.03 4.78 12.41
CA THR A 192 1.01 4.06 11.64
C THR A 192 1.53 4.83 10.43
N ALA A 193 0.79 5.79 9.92
CA ALA A 193 1.14 6.52 8.71
C ALA A 193 2.42 7.35 8.83
N SER A 194 3.19 7.37 7.74
CA SER A 194 4.36 8.24 7.59
C SER A 194 3.96 9.71 7.41
N PRO A 195 4.85 10.67 7.71
CA PRO A 195 4.60 12.08 7.39
C PRO A 195 4.33 12.30 5.89
N SER A 196 4.99 11.54 5.02
CA SER A 196 4.81 11.61 3.57
C SER A 196 3.38 11.23 3.16
N LEU A 197 2.84 10.16 3.73
CA LEU A 197 1.46 9.72 3.46
C LEU A 197 0.44 10.71 4.03
N LEU A 198 0.61 11.14 5.28
CA LEU A 198 -0.26 12.13 5.94
C LEU A 198 -0.32 13.46 5.19
N GLY A 199 0.80 13.90 4.59
CA GLY A 199 0.86 15.15 3.84
C GLY A 199 0.01 15.20 2.58
N HIS A 200 -0.52 14.07 2.12
CA HIS A 200 -1.48 13.99 0.99
C HIS A 200 -2.94 13.99 1.42
N ILE A 201 -3.22 13.95 2.73
CA ILE A 201 -4.59 14.06 3.25
C ILE A 201 -5.07 15.51 3.13
N ALA A 202 -6.32 15.69 2.71
CA ALA A 202 -6.95 17.01 2.61
C ALA A 202 -6.83 17.80 3.93
N GLY A 203 -6.38 19.04 3.85
CA GLY A 203 -6.17 19.93 5.01
C GLY A 203 -4.86 19.71 5.77
N ILE A 204 -4.03 18.73 5.41
CA ILE A 204 -2.75 18.44 6.06
C ILE A 204 -1.59 18.83 5.14
N ASN A 205 -0.78 19.78 5.59
CA ASN A 205 0.50 20.10 4.93
C ASN A 205 1.67 19.36 5.59
N ALA A 206 2.86 19.47 5.01
CA ALA A 206 4.06 18.78 5.51
C ALA A 206 4.39 19.10 6.97
N ALA A 207 4.16 20.34 7.43
CA ALA A 207 4.41 20.72 8.81
C ALA A 207 3.41 20.08 9.78
N ILE A 208 2.13 20.07 9.43
CA ILE A 208 1.08 19.40 10.21
C ILE A 208 1.33 17.89 10.25
N ALA A 209 1.71 17.28 9.11
CA ALA A 209 2.03 15.85 9.05
C ALA A 209 3.15 15.46 10.03
N LYS A 210 4.23 16.22 10.07
CA LYS A 210 5.32 16.03 11.06
C LYS A 210 4.84 16.21 12.50
N ASN A 211 4.00 17.21 12.76
CA ASN A 211 3.45 17.45 14.08
C ASN A 211 2.52 16.32 14.56
N ILE A 212 1.75 15.71 13.65
CA ILE A 212 0.93 14.52 13.96
C ILE A 212 1.81 13.36 14.43
N VAL A 213 2.89 13.09 13.70
CA VAL A 213 3.83 12.01 14.05
C VAL A 213 4.49 12.30 15.40
N ALA A 214 5.00 13.52 15.62
CA ALA A 214 5.59 13.93 16.89
C ALA A 214 4.60 13.77 18.05
N TYR A 215 3.36 14.23 17.87
CA TYR A 215 2.31 14.11 18.90
C TYR A 215 2.05 12.66 19.30
N ARG A 216 1.92 11.74 18.34
CA ARG A 216 1.65 10.33 18.65
C ARG A 216 2.84 9.65 19.35
N GLU A 217 4.07 10.01 18.99
CA GLU A 217 5.28 9.49 19.64
C GLU A 217 5.39 9.97 21.09
N GLU A 218 5.07 11.24 21.36
CA GLU A 218 5.11 11.82 22.69
C GLU A 218 3.96 11.35 23.59
N ASN A 219 2.78 11.06 23.04
CA ASN A 219 1.55 10.77 23.79
C ASN A 219 1.10 9.31 23.73
N GLY A 220 1.87 8.40 23.13
CA GLY A 220 1.55 6.98 23.05
C GLY A 220 0.47 6.64 22.02
N GLY A 221 0.21 7.51 21.05
CA GLY A 221 -0.74 7.32 19.97
C GLY A 221 -2.06 8.07 20.15
N PHE A 222 -2.91 7.98 19.12
CA PHE A 222 -4.26 8.55 19.12
C PHE A 222 -5.27 7.49 19.51
N THR A 223 -6.21 7.83 20.38
CA THR A 223 -7.33 6.98 20.81
C THR A 223 -8.69 7.53 20.38
N ALA A 224 -8.73 8.80 19.95
CA ALA A 224 -9.93 9.47 19.48
C ALA A 224 -9.58 10.59 18.48
N ARG A 225 -10.39 10.77 17.45
CA ARG A 225 -10.21 11.84 16.44
C ARG A 225 -10.11 13.26 17.01
N PRO A 226 -10.89 13.65 18.06
CA PRO A 226 -10.77 15.00 18.64
C PRO A 226 -9.37 15.35 19.18
N GLN A 227 -8.54 14.37 19.46
CA GLN A 227 -7.15 14.63 19.88
C GLN A 227 -6.32 15.32 18.80
N LEU A 228 -6.72 15.23 17.52
CA LEU A 228 -6.11 15.98 16.42
C LEU A 228 -6.09 17.49 16.67
N LEU A 229 -7.10 18.03 17.35
CA LEU A 229 -7.16 19.45 17.72
C LEU A 229 -6.07 19.89 18.71
N LYS A 230 -5.39 18.95 19.34
CA LYS A 230 -4.22 19.20 20.21
C LYS A 230 -2.90 19.23 19.44
N VAL A 231 -2.92 18.80 18.16
CA VAL A 231 -1.73 18.82 17.31
C VAL A 231 -1.38 20.25 16.92
N PRO A 232 -0.13 20.72 17.11
CA PRO A 232 0.27 22.06 16.73
C PRO A 232 0.00 22.36 15.26
N LYS A 233 -0.52 23.55 14.97
CA LYS A 233 -0.92 24.06 13.65
C LYS A 233 -2.13 23.36 13.00
N LEU A 234 -2.72 22.35 13.63
CA LEU A 234 -3.96 21.72 13.17
C LEU A 234 -5.15 22.41 13.83
N GLY A 235 -5.70 23.43 13.16
CA GLY A 235 -6.87 24.16 13.62
C GLY A 235 -8.18 23.48 13.20
N LYS A 236 -9.32 24.08 13.62
CA LYS A 236 -10.67 23.56 13.32
C LYS A 236 -10.90 23.31 11.83
N LYS A 237 -10.49 24.24 10.96
CA LYS A 237 -10.66 24.11 9.51
C LYS A 237 -9.92 22.90 8.95
N ALA A 238 -8.67 22.69 9.39
CA ALA A 238 -7.90 21.51 8.97
C ALA A 238 -8.54 20.22 9.50
N TYR A 239 -9.01 20.23 10.73
CA TYR A 239 -9.74 19.10 11.34
C TYR A 239 -11.00 18.73 10.54
N GLU A 240 -11.85 19.71 10.20
CA GLU A 240 -13.03 19.52 9.38
C GLU A 240 -12.71 18.90 8.01
N GLN A 241 -11.56 19.26 7.42
CA GLN A 241 -11.13 18.71 6.14
C GLN A 241 -10.55 17.31 6.22
N CYS A 242 -9.78 17.00 7.27
CA CYS A 242 -8.99 15.76 7.34
C CYS A 242 -9.65 14.62 8.14
N ALA A 243 -10.54 14.92 9.07
CA ALA A 243 -10.99 13.95 10.07
C ALA A 243 -11.62 12.68 9.49
N GLY A 244 -12.38 12.79 8.40
CA GLY A 244 -13.01 11.64 7.75
C GLY A 244 -12.03 10.69 7.04
N PHE A 245 -10.85 11.18 6.70
CA PHE A 245 -9.81 10.40 6.00
C PHE A 245 -8.77 9.81 6.96
N LEU A 246 -8.74 10.26 8.21
CA LEU A 246 -7.83 9.78 9.25
C LEU A 246 -8.57 8.80 10.16
N ARG A 247 -8.06 7.58 10.26
CA ARG A 247 -8.69 6.47 10.98
C ARG A 247 -7.88 6.06 12.19
N ILE A 248 -8.58 5.57 13.22
CA ILE A 248 -7.99 5.06 14.45
C ILE A 248 -8.57 3.69 14.71
N SER A 249 -7.76 2.65 14.48
CA SER A 249 -8.13 1.27 14.78
C SER A 249 -8.06 1.02 16.29
N GLY A 250 -9.12 0.41 16.85
CA GLY A 250 -9.14 0.12 18.30
C GLY A 250 -9.26 1.33 19.21
N GLY A 251 -9.70 2.48 18.69
CA GLY A 251 -9.94 3.70 19.47
C GLY A 251 -11.15 3.61 20.38
N LYS A 252 -11.38 4.68 21.17
CA LYS A 252 -12.50 4.76 22.12
C LYS A 252 -13.87 4.77 21.44
N ASN A 253 -13.99 5.39 20.29
CA ASN A 253 -15.22 5.42 19.48
C ASN A 253 -15.02 4.55 18.22
N PRO A 254 -15.80 3.49 18.03
CA PRO A 254 -15.70 2.65 16.84
C PRO A 254 -15.89 3.42 15.51
N LEU A 255 -16.62 4.55 15.50
CA LEU A 255 -16.78 5.40 14.33
C LEU A 255 -15.45 6.03 13.89
N ASP A 256 -14.47 6.18 14.78
CA ASP A 256 -13.15 6.70 14.43
C ASP A 256 -12.33 5.75 13.53
N ALA A 257 -12.73 4.49 13.44
CA ALA A 257 -12.16 3.51 12.48
C ALA A 257 -12.86 3.52 11.12
N THR A 258 -13.88 4.34 10.94
CA THR A 258 -14.69 4.41 9.73
C THR A 258 -14.38 5.64 8.89
N ALA A 259 -14.87 5.70 7.66
CA ALA A 259 -14.84 6.90 6.82
C ALA A 259 -15.96 7.92 7.17
N VAL A 260 -16.80 7.64 8.16
CA VAL A 260 -17.84 8.57 8.61
C VAL A 260 -17.18 9.81 9.21
N HIS A 261 -17.53 10.98 8.68
CA HIS A 261 -17.02 12.23 9.23
C HIS A 261 -17.61 12.52 10.61
N PRO A 262 -16.85 13.09 11.57
CA PRO A 262 -17.34 13.37 12.92
C PRO A 262 -18.63 14.20 12.97
N GLU A 263 -18.84 15.11 12.03
CA GLU A 263 -20.09 15.88 11.90
C GLU A 263 -21.32 14.99 11.65
N SER A 264 -21.13 13.82 11.06
CA SER A 264 -22.20 12.86 10.77
C SER A 264 -22.35 11.78 11.85
N TYR A 265 -21.58 11.82 12.95
CA TYR A 265 -21.73 10.87 14.03
C TYR A 265 -23.14 10.82 14.63
N PRO A 266 -23.81 11.96 14.88
CA PRO A 266 -25.20 11.93 15.37
C PRO A 266 -26.16 11.19 14.43
N ILE A 267 -25.94 11.32 13.12
CA ILE A 267 -26.73 10.61 12.10
C ILE A 267 -26.45 9.09 12.16
N ALA A 268 -25.18 8.70 12.24
CA ALA A 268 -24.80 7.29 12.34
C ALA A 268 -25.31 6.62 13.63
N GLU A 269 -25.19 7.30 14.76
CA GLU A 269 -25.67 6.83 16.05
C GLU A 269 -27.21 6.72 16.08
N GLY A 270 -27.91 7.71 15.54
CA GLY A 270 -29.35 7.71 15.39
C GLY A 270 -29.84 6.58 14.49
N LEU A 271 -29.14 6.33 13.38
CA LEU A 271 -29.41 5.23 12.46
C LEU A 271 -29.27 3.86 13.15
N LEU A 272 -28.17 3.65 13.87
CA LEU A 272 -27.96 2.41 14.64
C LEU A 272 -29.09 2.20 15.65
N THR A 273 -29.46 3.25 16.39
CA THR A 273 -30.55 3.18 17.37
C THR A 273 -31.89 2.82 16.72
N LEU A 274 -32.25 3.44 15.59
CA LEU A 274 -33.47 3.14 14.84
C LEU A 274 -33.53 1.71 14.33
N CYS A 275 -32.37 1.12 14.03
CA CYS A 275 -32.24 -0.26 13.58
C CYS A 275 -31.99 -1.27 14.73
N GLY A 276 -32.07 -0.83 15.98
CA GLY A 276 -31.86 -1.70 17.15
C GLY A 276 -30.41 -2.18 17.32
N CYS A 277 -29.47 -1.37 16.82
CA CYS A 277 -28.04 -1.61 16.90
C CYS A 277 -27.34 -0.58 17.78
N THR A 278 -26.10 -0.85 18.15
CA THR A 278 -25.24 0.02 18.96
C THR A 278 -23.88 0.24 18.30
N LEU A 279 -23.10 1.17 18.80
CA LEU A 279 -21.71 1.40 18.34
C LEU A 279 -20.84 0.13 18.48
N ALA A 280 -21.09 -0.71 19.47
CA ALA A 280 -20.37 -1.96 19.66
C ALA A 280 -20.63 -3.00 18.57
N ASP A 281 -21.71 -2.85 17.82
CA ASP A 281 -22.06 -3.75 16.72
C ASP A 281 -21.26 -3.43 15.42
N ILE A 282 -20.56 -2.29 15.36
CA ILE A 282 -19.77 -1.89 14.19
C ILE A 282 -18.66 -2.92 13.93
N GLY A 283 -18.61 -3.41 12.70
CA GLY A 283 -17.68 -4.47 12.29
C GLY A 283 -18.10 -5.89 12.63
N THR A 284 -19.29 -6.09 13.23
CA THR A 284 -19.84 -7.41 13.53
C THR A 284 -20.82 -7.89 12.44
N GLU A 285 -21.13 -9.19 12.47
CA GLU A 285 -22.12 -9.83 11.58
C GLU A 285 -23.51 -9.16 11.63
N LYS A 286 -23.89 -8.63 12.79
CA LYS A 286 -25.19 -7.99 13.00
C LYS A 286 -25.42 -6.81 12.06
N LEU A 287 -24.38 -6.04 11.73
CA LEU A 287 -24.53 -4.92 10.81
C LEU A 287 -24.55 -5.30 9.32
N ARG A 288 -24.34 -6.57 8.98
CA ARG A 288 -24.54 -7.05 7.60
C ARG A 288 -26.00 -6.96 7.17
N GLU A 289 -26.92 -7.05 8.10
CA GLU A 289 -28.37 -6.94 7.85
C GLU A 289 -28.88 -5.47 7.82
N LEU A 290 -28.01 -4.52 8.15
CA LEU A 290 -28.39 -3.10 8.22
C LEU A 290 -29.06 -2.55 6.95
N PRO A 291 -28.64 -2.87 5.72
CA PRO A 291 -29.34 -2.44 4.51
C PRO A 291 -30.74 -3.01 4.41
N ALA A 292 -30.94 -4.28 4.73
CA ALA A 292 -32.26 -4.92 4.70
C ALA A 292 -33.22 -4.27 5.72
N MET A 293 -32.70 -3.94 6.91
CA MET A 293 -33.46 -3.19 7.93
C MET A 293 -33.80 -1.78 7.43
N ALA A 294 -32.85 -1.10 6.78
CA ALA A 294 -33.07 0.24 6.23
C ALA A 294 -34.06 0.25 5.06
N GLU A 295 -34.02 -0.77 4.20
CA GLU A 295 -35.01 -0.92 3.12
C GLU A 295 -36.41 -1.17 3.66
N LYS A 296 -36.56 -1.98 4.71
CA LYS A 296 -37.84 -2.26 5.36
C LYS A 296 -38.46 -1.01 5.96
N THR A 297 -37.65 -0.14 6.57
CA THR A 297 -38.10 1.14 7.14
C THR A 297 -38.31 2.20 6.04
N GLY A 298 -37.54 2.12 4.98
CA GLY A 298 -37.51 3.09 3.87
C GLY A 298 -36.49 4.20 4.09
N TYR A 299 -35.54 4.36 3.13
CA TYR A 299 -34.46 5.34 3.22
C TYR A 299 -34.96 6.80 3.36
N LYS A 300 -36.08 7.14 2.73
CA LYS A 300 -36.68 8.47 2.86
C LYS A 300 -37.19 8.72 4.29
N VAL A 301 -37.79 7.72 4.91
CA VAL A 301 -38.30 7.82 6.29
C VAL A 301 -37.14 7.97 7.26
N LEU A 302 -36.07 7.16 7.10
CA LEU A 302 -34.85 7.28 7.89
C LEU A 302 -34.19 8.66 7.73
N ALA A 303 -34.10 9.14 6.51
CA ALA A 303 -33.51 10.45 6.22
C ALA A 303 -34.30 11.60 6.90
N GLN A 304 -35.59 11.52 6.89
CA GLN A 304 -36.47 12.51 7.58
C GLN A 304 -36.30 12.42 9.10
N GLN A 305 -36.32 11.23 9.68
CA GLN A 305 -36.15 11.05 11.12
C GLN A 305 -34.76 11.49 11.63
N LEU A 306 -33.74 11.34 10.80
CA LEU A 306 -32.35 11.71 11.12
C LEU A 306 -32.01 13.16 10.69
N SER A 307 -32.95 13.89 10.09
CA SER A 307 -32.70 15.22 9.52
C SER A 307 -31.48 15.25 8.57
N ALA A 308 -31.35 14.22 7.74
CA ALA A 308 -30.25 14.02 6.82
C ALA A 308 -30.75 13.82 5.38
N GLY A 309 -29.84 13.93 4.41
CA GLY A 309 -30.12 13.54 3.03
C GLY A 309 -30.14 12.01 2.85
N GLU A 310 -31.02 11.51 1.97
CA GLU A 310 -31.03 10.08 1.64
C GLU A 310 -29.68 9.53 1.16
N PRO A 311 -28.89 10.24 0.30
CA PRO A 311 -27.56 9.81 -0.07
C PRO A 311 -26.63 9.64 1.14
N THR A 312 -26.65 10.60 2.07
CA THR A 312 -25.84 10.53 3.31
C THR A 312 -26.18 9.30 4.15
N VAL A 313 -27.47 8.97 4.28
CA VAL A 313 -27.89 7.76 5.01
C VAL A 313 -27.40 6.50 4.31
N ARG A 314 -27.46 6.42 2.99
CA ARG A 314 -26.95 5.28 2.21
C ARG A 314 -25.44 5.11 2.37
N ASP A 315 -24.68 6.20 2.29
CA ASP A 315 -23.22 6.19 2.44
C ASP A 315 -22.82 5.74 3.85
N ILE A 316 -23.49 6.23 4.88
CA ILE A 316 -23.26 5.80 6.27
C ILE A 316 -23.56 4.32 6.45
N ILE A 317 -24.66 3.80 5.90
CA ILE A 317 -25.00 2.38 5.97
C ILE A 317 -23.92 1.53 5.30
N ALA A 318 -23.48 1.90 4.11
CA ALA A 318 -22.42 1.20 3.39
C ALA A 318 -21.11 1.16 4.20
N GLU A 319 -20.76 2.27 4.84
CA GLU A 319 -19.54 2.39 5.64
C GLU A 319 -19.65 1.59 6.96
N LEU A 320 -20.79 1.60 7.62
CA LEU A 320 -21.01 0.84 8.86
C LEU A 320 -21.00 -0.69 8.66
N GLN A 321 -21.39 -1.16 7.45
CA GLN A 321 -21.32 -2.58 7.11
C GLN A 321 -19.88 -3.08 7.00
N LYS A 322 -18.99 -2.26 6.42
CA LYS A 322 -17.58 -2.57 6.17
C LYS A 322 -16.73 -1.38 6.60
N PRO A 323 -16.59 -1.18 7.91
CA PRO A 323 -15.89 -0.02 8.44
C PRO A 323 -14.43 -0.02 7.99
N GLY A 324 -13.97 1.12 7.49
CA GLY A 324 -12.60 1.30 7.06
C GLY A 324 -12.19 0.43 5.86
N ARG A 325 -13.14 0.03 5.01
CA ARG A 325 -12.85 -0.79 3.83
C ARG A 325 -11.81 -0.10 2.93
N ASP A 326 -10.77 -0.84 2.62
CA ASP A 326 -9.80 -0.46 1.60
C ASP A 326 -10.36 -0.78 0.20
N PRO A 327 -10.55 0.21 -0.68
CA PRO A 327 -11.08 -0.02 -2.03
C PRO A 327 -10.17 -0.94 -2.87
N ARG A 328 -8.90 -1.09 -2.50
CA ARG A 328 -7.94 -1.96 -3.19
C ARG A 328 -8.21 -3.45 -2.94
N GLU A 329 -8.92 -3.81 -1.89
CA GLU A 329 -9.28 -5.22 -1.57
C GLU A 329 -10.19 -5.87 -2.63
N SER A 330 -10.89 -5.06 -3.44
CA SER A 330 -11.72 -5.55 -4.54
C SER A 330 -10.95 -5.86 -5.81
N LEU A 331 -9.68 -5.49 -5.88
CA LEU A 331 -8.81 -5.71 -7.03
C LEU A 331 -8.12 -7.08 -6.95
N PRO A 332 -7.72 -7.66 -8.10
CA PRO A 332 -6.98 -8.91 -8.10
C PRO A 332 -5.71 -8.81 -7.26
N PRO A 333 -5.41 -9.79 -6.39
CA PRO A 333 -4.21 -9.77 -5.56
C PRO A 333 -2.95 -9.87 -6.41
N THR A 334 -1.81 -9.44 -5.84
CA THR A 334 -0.50 -9.60 -6.46
C THR A 334 -0.22 -11.08 -6.71
N VAL A 335 0.25 -11.41 -7.92
CA VAL A 335 0.62 -12.77 -8.29
C VAL A 335 1.91 -13.16 -7.58
N LEU A 336 1.82 -14.16 -6.69
CA LEU A 336 2.97 -14.76 -6.01
C LEU A 336 3.37 -16.05 -6.71
N ARG A 337 4.67 -16.29 -6.84
CA ARG A 337 5.25 -17.42 -7.55
C ARG A 337 6.21 -18.19 -6.66
N SER A 338 6.41 -19.46 -6.99
CA SER A 338 7.43 -20.34 -6.37
C SER A 338 8.42 -20.90 -7.39
N ASP A 339 8.13 -20.78 -8.67
CA ASP A 339 8.90 -21.34 -9.77
C ASP A 339 8.99 -20.36 -10.95
N VAL A 340 9.91 -20.62 -11.85
CA VAL A 340 10.05 -19.94 -13.15
C VAL A 340 9.56 -20.87 -14.24
N LEU A 341 8.64 -20.40 -15.08
CA LEU A 341 8.22 -21.11 -16.28
C LEU A 341 9.07 -20.66 -17.48
N GLU A 342 9.59 -21.64 -18.23
CA GLU A 342 10.21 -21.43 -19.54
C GLU A 342 9.21 -21.81 -20.64
N MET A 343 9.41 -21.29 -21.86
CA MET A 343 8.54 -21.61 -23.01
C MET A 343 8.36 -23.12 -23.24
N LYS A 344 9.42 -23.91 -22.98
CA LYS A 344 9.40 -25.38 -23.09
C LYS A 344 8.49 -26.08 -22.09
N ASP A 345 8.15 -25.41 -20.99
CA ASP A 345 7.31 -25.97 -19.92
C ASP A 345 5.82 -25.81 -20.21
N LEU A 346 5.48 -24.97 -21.19
CA LEU A 346 4.10 -24.74 -21.60
C LEU A 346 3.53 -25.97 -22.32
N LYS A 347 2.34 -26.36 -21.90
CA LYS A 347 1.57 -27.46 -22.52
C LYS A 347 0.19 -26.96 -22.94
N PRO A 348 -0.39 -27.53 -24.00
CA PRO A 348 -1.79 -27.27 -24.33
C PRO A 348 -2.70 -27.54 -23.13
N GLU A 349 -3.75 -26.74 -22.98
CA GLU A 349 -4.73 -26.83 -21.87
C GLU A 349 -4.17 -26.49 -20.47
N MET A 350 -2.96 -25.94 -20.38
CA MET A 350 -2.39 -25.49 -19.11
C MET A 350 -3.09 -24.22 -18.62
N GLU A 351 -3.63 -24.24 -17.41
CA GLU A 351 -4.18 -23.06 -16.78
C GLU A 351 -3.06 -22.24 -16.10
N LEU A 352 -2.95 -20.97 -16.46
CA LEU A 352 -1.93 -20.07 -15.97
C LEU A 352 -2.57 -18.77 -15.48
N THR A 353 -2.05 -18.25 -14.39
CA THR A 353 -2.40 -16.90 -13.92
C THR A 353 -1.44 -15.89 -14.55
N GLY A 354 -1.98 -14.87 -15.19
CA GLY A 354 -1.18 -13.83 -15.84
C GLY A 354 -1.64 -12.44 -15.49
N THR A 355 -0.77 -11.46 -15.75
CA THR A 355 -1.06 -10.04 -15.60
C THR A 355 -1.27 -9.41 -16.95
N VAL A 356 -2.43 -8.77 -17.17
CA VAL A 356 -2.69 -8.02 -18.40
C VAL A 356 -1.78 -6.79 -18.43
N ARG A 357 -0.91 -6.72 -19.42
CA ARG A 357 0.06 -5.63 -19.60
C ARG A 357 -0.43 -4.55 -20.56
N ASN A 358 -1.15 -4.95 -21.59
CA ASN A 358 -1.66 -4.02 -22.57
C ASN A 358 -2.93 -4.59 -23.22
N VAL A 359 -3.87 -3.71 -23.56
CA VAL A 359 -5.08 -4.05 -24.31
C VAL A 359 -5.12 -3.20 -25.57
N VAL A 360 -5.28 -3.85 -26.71
CA VAL A 360 -5.33 -3.24 -28.04
C VAL A 360 -6.58 -3.75 -28.79
N ASP A 361 -6.94 -3.13 -29.89
CA ASP A 361 -8.17 -3.45 -30.63
C ASP A 361 -8.30 -4.92 -31.06
N PHE A 362 -7.18 -5.61 -31.25
CA PHE A 362 -7.16 -7.02 -31.69
C PHE A 362 -6.90 -8.01 -30.55
N GLY A 363 -6.74 -7.58 -29.28
CA GLY A 363 -6.53 -8.51 -28.17
C GLY A 363 -5.85 -7.89 -26.95
N ALA A 364 -5.39 -8.74 -26.03
CA ALA A 364 -4.66 -8.35 -24.83
C ALA A 364 -3.30 -9.06 -24.77
N PHE A 365 -2.28 -8.32 -24.35
CA PHE A 365 -0.98 -8.88 -24.01
C PHE A 365 -0.97 -9.23 -22.53
N VAL A 366 -0.78 -10.51 -22.25
CA VAL A 366 -0.81 -11.06 -20.89
C VAL A 366 0.57 -11.61 -20.54
N ASP A 367 1.16 -11.08 -19.49
CA ASP A 367 2.39 -11.61 -18.91
C ASP A 367 2.04 -12.81 -18.02
N ILE A 368 2.41 -13.99 -18.46
CA ILE A 368 2.20 -15.25 -17.73
C ILE A 368 3.46 -15.69 -16.98
N GLY A 369 4.50 -14.85 -16.95
CA GLY A 369 5.77 -15.14 -16.27
C GLY A 369 6.65 -16.15 -16.99
N VAL A 370 6.46 -16.34 -18.27
CA VAL A 370 7.32 -17.19 -19.10
C VAL A 370 8.50 -16.37 -19.62
N HIS A 371 9.68 -16.94 -19.52
CA HIS A 371 10.92 -16.36 -20.07
C HIS A 371 11.32 -17.08 -21.35
N GLU A 372 11.75 -16.29 -22.34
CA GLU A 372 12.33 -16.80 -23.58
C GLU A 372 13.72 -17.40 -23.37
#